data_fdd7c4d4015506f652e8756ebc3bc7f1
#
_entry.id   fdd7c4d4015506f652e8756ebc3bc7f1
#
_cell.length_a   1.000
_cell.length_b   1.000
_cell.length_c   1.000
_cell.angle_alpha   90.00
_cell.angle_beta   90.00
_cell.angle_gamma   90.00
#
_symmetry.space_group_name_H-M   'P 1'
#
loop_
_entity.id
_entity.type
_entity.pdbx_description
1 polymer ?
#
loop_
_entity_poly.entity_id
_entity_poly.type
_entity_poly.pdbx_seq_one_letter_code
_entity_poly.pdbx_strand_id
1 'polypeptide(L)'
;MFKKSERMEHLPMTREEKWEKDETAIRELVRAHDGVVKTAELYTLGIDYRRIQSFVDWGVLLRVKNGYYSLQEQKLSEDEMVYRLFGEDGVLTMETALYIYGYLPAKPAEYQIAVDKNTSKSRFHLNYPFVHPYYSEPKVLTLGVTQIAFGGGMMKIYDRERLMCDCLKYEDRLDREDLKKALLAYIAEPSKDISRLLCYAKERKVLSKVQNRIGVWL
;
A
#
# COMPACT_ATOMS: atom_id res chain seq x y z
N MET A 1 43.29 36.78 -41.46
CA MET A 1 43.36 35.95 -40.24
C MET A 1 41.96 35.45 -39.96
N PHE A 2 41.60 34.31 -40.54
CA PHE A 2 40.25 33.75 -40.43
C PHE A 2 40.21 32.74 -39.28
N LYS A 3 39.42 33.04 -38.22
CA LYS A 3 39.09 32.08 -37.16
C LYS A 3 38.14 31.03 -37.73
N LYS A 4 38.63 29.82 -37.91
CA LYS A 4 37.82 28.61 -38.12
C LYS A 4 37.06 28.33 -36.81
N SER A 5 35.75 28.58 -36.81
CA SER A 5 34.84 28.11 -35.78
C SER A 5 34.73 26.58 -35.92
N GLU A 6 35.27 25.86 -34.97
CA GLU A 6 35.05 24.42 -34.85
C GLU A 6 33.56 24.19 -34.48
N ARG A 7 32.77 23.82 -35.49
CA ARG A 7 31.48 23.15 -35.21
C ARG A 7 31.83 21.76 -34.70
N MET A 8 31.67 21.57 -33.39
CA MET A 8 31.55 20.23 -32.83
C MET A 8 30.29 19.60 -33.45
N GLU A 9 30.47 18.73 -34.45
CA GLU A 9 29.43 17.88 -34.99
C GLU A 9 28.99 16.95 -33.87
N HIS A 10 27.78 17.15 -33.36
CA HIS A 10 27.13 16.18 -32.51
C HIS A 10 26.84 14.94 -33.37
N LEU A 11 27.69 13.94 -33.31
CA LEU A 11 27.40 12.63 -33.85
C LEU A 11 26.14 12.10 -33.22
N PRO A 12 25.20 11.56 -33.99
CA PRO A 12 23.98 10.96 -33.42
C PRO A 12 24.37 9.80 -32.51
N MET A 13 23.82 9.77 -31.30
CA MET A 13 24.03 8.69 -30.34
C MET A 13 23.73 7.33 -30.97
N THR A 14 24.59 6.37 -30.73
CA THR A 14 24.37 4.98 -31.14
C THR A 14 23.18 4.39 -30.40
N ARG A 15 22.68 3.26 -30.88
CA ARG A 15 21.57 2.54 -30.19
C ARG A 15 21.97 2.06 -28.79
N GLU A 16 23.24 1.69 -28.62
CA GLU A 16 23.79 1.24 -27.33
C GLU A 16 23.93 2.40 -26.35
N GLU A 17 24.51 3.52 -26.75
CA GLU A 17 24.62 4.73 -25.92
C GLU A 17 23.24 5.25 -25.47
N LYS A 18 22.26 5.19 -26.37
CA LYS A 18 20.88 5.54 -26.00
C LYS A 18 20.28 4.58 -25.01
N TRP A 19 20.59 3.27 -25.12
CA TRP A 19 20.13 2.26 -24.16
C TRP A 19 20.71 2.52 -22.78
N GLU A 20 22.03 2.68 -22.66
CA GLU A 20 22.72 2.94 -21.40
C GLU A 20 22.23 4.23 -20.71
N LYS A 21 22.01 5.28 -21.52
CA LYS A 21 21.46 6.54 -21.01
C LYS A 21 20.06 6.36 -20.45
N ASP A 22 19.17 5.69 -21.19
CA ASP A 22 17.79 5.43 -20.77
C ASP A 22 17.78 4.55 -19.51
N GLU A 23 18.61 3.50 -19.45
CA GLU A 23 18.74 2.63 -18.29
C GLU A 23 19.22 3.39 -17.04
N THR A 24 20.22 4.25 -17.18
CA THR A 24 20.72 5.09 -16.09
C THR A 24 19.61 6.00 -15.56
N ALA A 25 18.89 6.68 -16.46
CA ALA A 25 17.78 7.55 -16.10
C ALA A 25 16.63 6.79 -15.40
N ILE A 26 16.32 5.57 -15.87
CA ILE A 26 15.33 4.70 -15.22
C ILE A 26 15.77 4.36 -13.79
N ARG A 27 17.04 3.96 -13.60
CA ARG A 27 17.59 3.59 -12.28
C ARG A 27 17.53 4.76 -11.31
N GLU A 28 17.88 5.96 -11.75
CA GLU A 28 17.79 7.18 -10.94
C GLU A 28 16.33 7.51 -10.57
N LEU A 29 15.42 7.44 -11.56
CA LEU A 29 14.01 7.69 -11.34
C LEU A 29 13.41 6.70 -10.33
N VAL A 30 13.67 5.41 -10.49
CA VAL A 30 13.17 4.37 -9.57
C VAL A 30 13.70 4.59 -8.15
N ARG A 31 14.99 4.95 -7.99
CA ARG A 31 15.56 5.27 -6.67
C ARG A 31 14.93 6.52 -6.06
N ALA A 32 14.70 7.57 -6.86
CA ALA A 32 14.04 8.80 -6.40
C ALA A 32 12.58 8.58 -5.97
N HIS A 33 11.93 7.53 -6.50
CA HIS A 33 10.56 7.12 -6.16
C HIS A 33 10.52 5.92 -5.22
N ASP A 34 11.58 5.74 -4.44
CA ASP A 34 11.66 4.69 -3.42
C ASP A 34 11.44 3.25 -3.94
N GLY A 35 11.75 3.02 -5.19
CA GLY A 35 11.81 1.68 -5.76
C GLY A 35 10.63 1.25 -6.62
N VAL A 36 9.54 2.03 -6.70
CA VAL A 36 8.40 1.72 -7.59
C VAL A 36 7.99 2.97 -8.37
N VAL A 37 7.94 2.86 -9.70
CA VAL A 37 7.54 3.95 -10.59
C VAL A 37 6.31 3.59 -11.41
N LYS A 38 5.54 4.62 -11.78
CA LYS A 38 4.38 4.49 -12.68
C LYS A 38 4.81 4.64 -14.14
N THR A 39 4.05 4.05 -15.06
CA THR A 39 4.25 4.26 -16.51
C THR A 39 4.32 5.75 -16.87
N ALA A 40 3.47 6.58 -16.27
CA ALA A 40 3.44 8.01 -16.52
C ALA A 40 4.76 8.71 -16.15
N GLU A 41 5.43 8.26 -15.10
CA GLU A 41 6.72 8.79 -14.66
C GLU A 41 7.84 8.38 -15.63
N LEU A 42 7.82 7.14 -16.13
CA LEU A 42 8.75 6.70 -17.18
C LEU A 42 8.58 7.49 -18.49
N TYR A 43 7.34 7.88 -18.82
CA TYR A 43 7.08 8.73 -19.99
C TYR A 43 7.70 10.12 -19.86
N THR A 44 7.89 10.66 -18.67
CA THR A 44 8.59 11.95 -18.48
C THR A 44 10.04 11.92 -18.89
N LEU A 45 10.66 10.71 -18.93
CA LEU A 45 12.01 10.50 -19.46
C LEU A 45 12.05 10.37 -21.00
N GLY A 46 10.90 10.46 -21.68
CA GLY A 46 10.78 10.21 -23.11
C GLY A 46 10.85 8.73 -23.50
N ILE A 47 10.63 7.82 -22.54
CA ILE A 47 10.66 6.37 -22.73
C ILE A 47 9.25 5.90 -23.03
N ASP A 48 8.98 5.48 -24.26
CA ASP A 48 7.67 4.99 -24.67
C ASP A 48 7.38 3.57 -24.16
N TYR A 49 6.13 3.12 -24.32
CA TYR A 49 5.69 1.80 -23.85
C TYR A 49 6.50 0.64 -24.45
N ARG A 50 6.87 0.72 -25.74
CA ARG A 50 7.68 -0.34 -26.39
C ARG A 50 9.06 -0.43 -25.74
N ARG A 51 9.63 0.72 -25.44
CA ARG A 51 10.93 0.81 -24.79
C ARG A 51 10.87 0.28 -23.36
N ILE A 52 9.79 0.59 -22.62
CA ILE A 52 9.55 0.02 -21.29
C ILE A 52 9.47 -1.52 -21.36
N GLN A 53 8.71 -2.08 -22.32
CA GLN A 53 8.63 -3.53 -22.50
C GLN A 53 10.00 -4.13 -22.79
N SER A 54 10.83 -3.49 -23.63
CA SER A 54 12.20 -3.96 -23.88
C SER A 54 13.02 -4.03 -22.57
N PHE A 55 12.91 -3.05 -21.67
CA PHE A 55 13.60 -3.08 -20.39
C PHE A 55 13.07 -4.19 -19.46
N VAL A 56 11.79 -4.54 -19.55
CA VAL A 56 11.21 -5.70 -18.84
C VAL A 56 11.75 -7.01 -19.42
N ASP A 57 11.74 -7.16 -20.74
CA ASP A 57 12.20 -8.37 -21.45
C ASP A 57 13.71 -8.64 -21.21
N TRP A 58 14.51 -7.58 -21.09
CA TRP A 58 15.94 -7.67 -20.78
C TRP A 58 16.24 -7.78 -19.28
N GLY A 59 15.21 -7.81 -18.42
CA GLY A 59 15.39 -8.01 -16.99
C GLY A 59 15.98 -6.81 -16.24
N VAL A 60 15.88 -5.60 -16.77
CA VAL A 60 16.22 -4.35 -16.06
C VAL A 60 15.04 -3.93 -15.19
N LEU A 61 13.82 -3.97 -15.74
CA LEU A 61 12.59 -3.67 -15.03
C LEU A 61 11.79 -4.93 -14.70
N LEU A 62 11.22 -4.96 -13.51
CA LEU A 62 10.19 -5.91 -13.10
C LEU A 62 8.83 -5.22 -13.13
N ARG A 63 7.87 -5.81 -13.81
CA ARG A 63 6.49 -5.34 -13.77
C ARG A 63 5.81 -5.81 -12.49
N VAL A 64 5.62 -4.89 -11.53
CA VAL A 64 4.96 -5.16 -10.24
C VAL A 64 3.47 -5.41 -10.43
N LYS A 65 2.83 -4.54 -11.22
CA LYS A 65 1.45 -4.67 -11.69
C LYS A 65 1.26 -3.85 -12.96
N ASN A 66 0.04 -3.84 -13.50
CA ASN A 66 -0.25 -3.02 -14.67
C ASN A 66 0.04 -1.54 -14.41
N GLY A 67 0.97 -0.97 -15.18
CA GLY A 67 1.37 0.43 -15.06
C GLY A 67 2.34 0.77 -13.94
N TYR A 68 2.90 -0.23 -13.23
CA TYR A 68 3.88 -0.02 -12.15
C TYR A 68 5.10 -0.94 -12.34
N TYR A 69 6.28 -0.39 -12.18
CA TYR A 69 7.55 -1.06 -12.42
C TYR A 69 8.53 -0.81 -11.27
N SER A 70 9.41 -1.77 -11.04
CA SER A 70 10.54 -1.72 -10.10
C SER A 70 11.80 -2.19 -10.83
N LEU A 71 12.98 -2.01 -10.25
CA LEU A 71 14.18 -2.64 -10.79
C LEU A 71 14.17 -4.12 -10.45
N GLN A 72 14.56 -4.98 -11.41
CA GLN A 72 14.63 -6.44 -11.21
C GLN A 72 15.58 -6.83 -10.06
N GLU A 73 16.65 -6.09 -9.86
CA GLU A 73 17.64 -6.31 -8.82
C GLU A 73 17.20 -5.84 -7.42
N GLN A 74 16.16 -5.00 -7.36
CA GLN A 74 15.68 -4.42 -6.10
C GLN A 74 14.74 -5.39 -5.40
N LYS A 75 15.19 -5.95 -4.29
CA LYS A 75 14.40 -6.82 -3.43
C LYS A 75 13.62 -5.96 -2.41
N LEU A 76 12.44 -5.52 -2.80
CA LEU A 76 11.50 -4.92 -1.86
C LEU A 76 10.83 -6.00 -1.02
N SER A 77 10.72 -5.78 0.29
CA SER A 77 9.87 -6.60 1.14
C SER A 77 8.39 -6.39 0.78
N GLU A 78 7.53 -7.33 1.20
CA GLU A 78 6.08 -7.19 1.00
C GLU A 78 5.54 -5.90 1.60
N ASP A 79 5.97 -5.57 2.81
CA ASP A 79 5.53 -4.37 3.53
C ASP A 79 5.94 -3.09 2.78
N GLU A 80 7.18 -3.04 2.26
CA GLU A 80 7.62 -1.92 1.42
C GLU A 80 6.79 -1.81 0.15
N MET A 81 6.50 -2.92 -0.50
CA MET A 81 5.69 -2.93 -1.73
C MET A 81 4.26 -2.45 -1.46
N VAL A 82 3.63 -2.91 -0.38
CA VAL A 82 2.29 -2.45 0.05
C VAL A 82 2.31 -0.96 0.35
N TYR A 83 3.32 -0.49 1.09
CA TYR A 83 3.47 0.94 1.37
C TYR A 83 3.58 1.77 0.08
N ARG A 84 4.44 1.38 -0.87
CA ARG A 84 4.62 2.10 -2.15
C ARG A 84 3.36 2.15 -3.01
N LEU A 85 2.56 1.08 -2.98
CA LEU A 85 1.37 0.96 -3.83
C LEU A 85 0.12 1.61 -3.21
N PHE A 86 0.02 1.67 -1.88
CA PHE A 86 -1.20 2.02 -1.16
C PHE A 86 -1.01 3.04 -0.04
N GLY A 87 0.21 3.44 0.30
CA GLY A 87 0.48 4.33 1.44
C GLY A 87 -0.15 5.72 1.32
N GLU A 88 -0.40 6.19 0.10
CA GLU A 88 -1.01 7.50 -0.15
C GLU A 88 -2.47 7.58 0.32
N ASP A 89 -3.28 6.56 0.03
CA ASP A 89 -4.74 6.59 0.22
C ASP A 89 -5.32 5.34 0.89
N GLY A 90 -4.55 4.27 1.02
CA GLY A 90 -4.97 3.06 1.71
C GLY A 90 -4.85 3.17 3.23
N VAL A 91 -5.72 2.48 3.96
CA VAL A 91 -5.70 2.39 5.43
C VAL A 91 -5.61 0.93 5.83
N LEU A 92 -4.56 0.54 6.55
CA LEU A 92 -4.41 -0.82 7.08
C LEU A 92 -5.58 -1.16 8.02
N THR A 93 -6.18 -2.33 7.85
CA THR A 93 -7.38 -2.74 8.58
C THR A 93 -7.40 -4.25 8.83
N MET A 94 -8.42 -4.75 9.48
CA MET A 94 -8.72 -6.17 9.72
C MET A 94 -7.50 -6.95 10.24
N GLU A 95 -7.23 -8.19 9.75
CA GLU A 95 -6.15 -9.03 10.26
C GLU A 95 -4.77 -8.37 10.14
N THR A 96 -4.53 -7.56 9.10
CA THR A 96 -3.28 -6.82 8.97
C THR A 96 -3.08 -5.85 10.14
N ALA A 97 -4.10 -5.07 10.47
CA ALA A 97 -4.04 -4.15 11.59
C ALA A 97 -4.03 -4.88 12.94
N LEU A 98 -4.78 -5.98 13.08
CA LEU A 98 -4.75 -6.83 14.27
C LEU A 98 -3.36 -7.40 14.53
N TYR A 99 -2.68 -7.88 13.49
CA TYR A 99 -1.30 -8.36 13.59
C TYR A 99 -0.33 -7.25 13.99
N ILE A 100 -0.43 -6.08 13.36
CA ILE A 100 0.44 -4.92 13.66
C ILE A 100 0.27 -4.45 15.11
N TYR A 101 -0.95 -4.47 15.65
CA TYR A 101 -1.21 -4.17 17.07
C TYR A 101 -0.85 -5.30 18.04
N GLY A 102 -0.41 -6.45 17.53
CA GLY A 102 -0.05 -7.61 18.36
C GLY A 102 -1.25 -8.39 18.89
N TYR A 103 -2.44 -8.18 18.35
CA TYR A 103 -3.65 -8.91 18.73
C TYR A 103 -3.76 -10.28 18.07
N LEU A 104 -3.03 -10.49 16.98
CA LEU A 104 -2.82 -11.78 16.33
C LEU A 104 -1.32 -12.11 16.28
N PRO A 105 -0.95 -13.39 16.52
CA PRO A 105 0.45 -13.80 16.55
C PRO A 105 1.10 -13.97 15.18
N ALA A 106 0.28 -14.19 14.13
CA ALA A 106 0.76 -14.48 12.78
C ALA A 106 0.36 -13.38 11.80
N LYS A 107 1.29 -13.04 10.90
CA LYS A 107 1.03 -12.16 9.77
C LYS A 107 0.00 -12.84 8.84
N PRO A 108 -1.05 -12.14 8.40
CA PRO A 108 -2.01 -12.69 7.46
C PRO A 108 -1.38 -12.95 6.09
N ALA A 109 -1.94 -13.93 5.35
CA ALA A 109 -1.47 -14.27 3.99
C ALA A 109 -1.77 -13.16 2.96
N GLU A 110 -2.73 -12.29 3.25
CA GLU A 110 -3.12 -11.15 2.42
C GLU A 110 -3.14 -9.89 3.26
N TYR A 111 -2.76 -8.77 2.67
CA TYR A 111 -2.88 -7.46 3.33
C TYR A 111 -4.28 -6.91 3.17
N GLN A 112 -4.95 -6.60 4.27
CA GLN A 112 -6.27 -5.99 4.25
C GLN A 112 -6.12 -4.47 4.30
N ILE A 113 -6.65 -3.79 3.28
CA ILE A 113 -6.54 -2.34 3.10
C ILE A 113 -7.93 -1.75 2.86
N ALA A 114 -8.34 -0.81 3.71
CA ALA A 114 -9.54 -0.02 3.47
C ALA A 114 -9.24 1.10 2.47
N VAL A 115 -10.14 1.28 1.51
CA VAL A 115 -10.04 2.26 0.42
C VAL A 115 -11.39 2.89 0.13
N ASP A 116 -11.37 4.02 -0.59
CA ASP A 116 -12.58 4.65 -1.10
C ASP A 116 -13.39 3.69 -1.98
N LYS A 117 -14.71 3.69 -1.82
CA LYS A 117 -15.62 2.83 -2.60
C LYS A 117 -15.48 2.99 -4.12
N ASN A 118 -15.02 4.15 -4.58
CA ASN A 118 -14.81 4.46 -5.98
C ASN A 118 -13.44 4.00 -6.51
N THR A 119 -12.57 3.45 -5.65
CA THR A 119 -11.27 2.94 -6.08
C THR A 119 -11.43 1.79 -7.06
N SER A 120 -10.74 1.85 -8.19
CA SER A 120 -10.80 0.82 -9.22
C SER A 120 -10.35 -0.54 -8.68
N LYS A 121 -11.14 -1.59 -8.97
CA LYS A 121 -10.80 -2.97 -8.60
C LYS A 121 -9.50 -3.45 -9.25
N SER A 122 -9.18 -2.97 -10.46
CA SER A 122 -7.94 -3.34 -11.16
C SER A 122 -6.67 -2.94 -10.41
N ARG A 123 -6.78 -1.99 -9.49
CA ARG A 123 -5.66 -1.55 -8.63
C ARG A 123 -5.14 -2.68 -7.71
N PHE A 124 -6.01 -3.66 -7.39
CA PHE A 124 -5.70 -4.78 -6.51
C PHE A 124 -5.33 -6.06 -7.25
N HIS A 125 -5.25 -6.02 -8.58
CA HIS A 125 -4.76 -7.14 -9.38
C HIS A 125 -3.22 -7.14 -9.35
N LEU A 126 -2.68 -7.67 -8.26
CA LEU A 126 -1.25 -7.87 -8.02
C LEU A 126 -0.94 -9.36 -8.14
N ASN A 127 0.22 -9.68 -8.71
CA ASN A 127 0.72 -11.05 -8.65
C ASN A 127 1.22 -11.37 -7.22
N TYR A 128 1.80 -10.37 -6.55
CA TYR A 128 2.34 -10.42 -5.20
C TYR A 128 2.77 -9.01 -4.75
N PRO A 129 2.64 -8.64 -3.44
CA PRO A 129 1.91 -9.37 -2.39
C PRO A 129 0.40 -9.36 -2.61
N PHE A 130 -0.31 -10.32 -2.01
CA PHE A 130 -1.76 -10.36 -2.09
C PHE A 130 -2.39 -9.27 -1.23
N VAL A 131 -3.34 -8.54 -1.80
CA VAL A 131 -4.02 -7.43 -1.14
C VAL A 131 -5.53 -7.56 -1.29
N HIS A 132 -6.24 -7.58 -0.16
CA HIS A 132 -7.69 -7.63 -0.10
C HIS A 132 -8.27 -6.25 0.24
N PRO A 133 -9.04 -5.60 -0.65
CA PRO A 133 -9.62 -4.29 -0.39
C PRO A 133 -10.91 -4.36 0.43
N TYR A 134 -11.03 -3.46 1.40
CA TYR A 134 -12.27 -3.15 2.11
C TYR A 134 -12.79 -1.79 1.65
N TYR A 135 -13.80 -1.79 0.79
CA TYR A 135 -14.38 -0.58 0.23
C TYR A 135 -15.24 0.16 1.26
N SER A 136 -14.98 1.44 1.45
CA SER A 136 -15.67 2.29 2.41
C SER A 136 -16.13 3.61 1.79
N GLU A 137 -17.25 4.13 2.27
CA GLU A 137 -17.68 5.49 1.94
C GLU A 137 -16.64 6.52 2.43
N PRO A 138 -16.37 7.61 1.68
CA PRO A 138 -15.34 8.59 2.05
C PRO A 138 -15.47 9.11 3.48
N LYS A 139 -16.70 9.45 3.90
CA LYS A 139 -16.99 9.94 5.26
C LYS A 139 -16.59 8.95 6.35
N VAL A 140 -16.69 7.65 6.06
CA VAL A 140 -16.40 6.58 7.03
C VAL A 140 -14.97 6.10 6.91
N LEU A 141 -14.34 6.28 5.76
CA LEU A 141 -12.95 5.88 5.50
C LEU A 141 -11.97 6.63 6.41
N THR A 142 -12.22 7.91 6.68
CA THR A 142 -11.34 8.77 7.50
C THR A 142 -11.59 8.64 9.00
N LEU A 143 -12.68 7.99 9.42
CA LEU A 143 -13.03 7.84 10.82
C LEU A 143 -12.05 6.88 11.52
N GLY A 144 -11.39 7.34 12.60
CA GLY A 144 -10.47 6.55 13.41
C GLY A 144 -9.13 6.23 12.71
N VAL A 145 -8.74 7.05 11.74
CA VAL A 145 -7.44 6.89 11.06
C VAL A 145 -6.33 7.49 11.92
N THR A 146 -5.26 6.72 12.09
CA THR A 146 -3.98 7.13 12.67
C THR A 146 -2.85 6.73 11.74
N GLN A 147 -1.60 6.90 12.17
CA GLN A 147 -0.41 6.54 11.39
C GLN A 147 0.50 5.60 12.16
N ILE A 148 1.18 4.73 11.43
CA ILE A 148 2.18 3.81 11.97
C ILE A 148 3.37 3.68 11.02
N ALA A 149 4.55 3.43 11.57
CA ALA A 149 5.72 3.08 10.75
C ALA A 149 5.50 1.71 10.12
N PHE A 150 5.53 1.66 8.78
CA PHE A 150 5.25 0.45 8.01
C PHE A 150 5.91 0.54 6.62
N GLY A 151 6.59 -0.51 6.20
CA GLY A 151 7.17 -0.59 4.86
C GLY A 151 8.18 0.51 4.52
N GLY A 152 8.93 0.98 5.52
CA GLY A 152 9.94 2.04 5.33
C GLY A 152 9.39 3.47 5.35
N GLY A 153 8.10 3.67 5.66
CA GLY A 153 7.49 4.99 5.78
C GLY A 153 6.35 5.03 6.79
N MET A 154 5.54 6.08 6.73
CA MET A 154 4.36 6.25 7.59
C MET A 154 3.10 5.90 6.80
N MET A 155 2.40 4.85 7.21
CA MET A 155 1.16 4.40 6.58
C MET A 155 -0.04 4.63 7.50
N LYS A 156 -1.19 4.91 6.89
CA LYS A 156 -2.46 5.02 7.62
C LYS A 156 -2.91 3.66 8.12
N ILE A 157 -3.43 3.62 9.33
CA ILE A 157 -4.02 2.44 9.97
C ILE A 157 -5.24 2.89 10.76
N TYR A 158 -6.25 2.05 10.92
CA TYR A 158 -7.31 2.34 11.87
C TYR A 158 -6.82 2.20 13.31
N ASP A 159 -7.23 3.13 14.18
CA ASP A 159 -7.01 2.99 15.62
C ASP A 159 -7.74 1.75 16.18
N ARG A 160 -7.39 1.37 17.40
CA ARG A 160 -7.89 0.13 18.01
C ARG A 160 -9.41 0.08 18.11
N GLU A 161 -10.03 1.20 18.48
CA GLU A 161 -11.48 1.33 18.65
C GLU A 161 -12.22 1.17 17.33
N ARG A 162 -11.71 1.84 16.28
CA ARG A 162 -12.28 1.69 14.94
C ARG A 162 -12.07 0.28 14.40
N LEU A 163 -10.92 -0.29 14.62
CA LEU A 163 -10.59 -1.65 14.18
C LEU A 163 -11.54 -2.66 14.80
N MET A 164 -11.83 -2.57 16.11
CA MET A 164 -12.79 -3.45 16.77
C MET A 164 -14.19 -3.33 16.18
N CYS A 165 -14.62 -2.11 15.85
CA CYS A 165 -15.91 -1.90 15.18
C CYS A 165 -15.93 -2.58 13.79
N ASP A 166 -14.83 -2.51 13.04
CA ASP A 166 -14.75 -3.13 11.71
C ASP A 166 -14.67 -4.65 11.80
N CYS A 167 -13.91 -5.21 12.73
CA CYS A 167 -13.88 -6.65 12.99
C CYS A 167 -15.27 -7.21 13.34
N LEU A 168 -16.04 -6.51 14.17
CA LEU A 168 -17.43 -6.91 14.48
C LEU A 168 -18.39 -6.68 13.31
N LYS A 169 -18.14 -5.69 12.46
CA LYS A 169 -18.94 -5.45 11.26
C LYS A 169 -18.80 -6.58 10.24
N TYR A 170 -17.58 -7.04 10.08
CA TYR A 170 -17.19 -8.06 9.08
C TYR A 170 -16.84 -9.40 9.76
N GLU A 171 -17.44 -9.71 10.92
CA GLU A 171 -17.13 -10.91 11.70
C GLU A 171 -17.26 -12.21 10.89
N ASP A 172 -18.15 -12.24 9.89
CA ASP A 172 -18.34 -13.40 9.00
C ASP A 172 -17.15 -13.64 8.05
N ARG A 173 -16.23 -12.69 7.94
CA ARG A 173 -15.02 -12.76 7.08
C ARG A 173 -13.76 -13.08 7.86
N LEU A 174 -13.83 -13.08 9.19
CA LEU A 174 -12.74 -13.40 10.10
C LEU A 174 -12.86 -14.82 10.60
N ASP A 175 -11.74 -15.47 10.87
CA ASP A 175 -11.73 -16.68 11.64
C ASP A 175 -12.28 -16.41 13.05
N ARG A 176 -13.12 -17.32 13.57
CA ARG A 176 -13.80 -17.14 14.85
C ARG A 176 -12.85 -17.09 16.04
N GLU A 177 -11.80 -17.92 16.01
CA GLU A 177 -10.81 -17.96 17.10
C GLU A 177 -9.92 -16.72 17.05
N ASP A 178 -9.58 -16.22 15.87
CA ASP A 178 -8.79 -14.99 15.71
C ASP A 178 -9.61 -13.76 16.12
N LEU A 179 -10.89 -13.69 15.75
CA LEU A 179 -11.78 -12.63 16.26
C LEU A 179 -11.86 -12.66 17.80
N LYS A 180 -12.03 -13.85 18.41
CA LYS A 180 -12.07 -14.01 19.86
C LYS A 180 -10.76 -13.55 20.52
N LYS A 181 -9.60 -13.96 19.99
CA LYS A 181 -8.29 -13.52 20.48
C LYS A 181 -8.16 -12.00 20.41
N ALA A 182 -8.52 -11.40 19.28
CA ALA A 182 -8.45 -9.95 19.08
C ALA A 182 -9.34 -9.19 20.07
N LEU A 183 -10.58 -9.65 20.29
CA LEU A 183 -11.50 -9.04 21.26
C LEU A 183 -10.95 -9.13 22.69
N LEU A 184 -10.42 -10.29 23.09
CA LEU A 184 -9.85 -10.47 24.43
C LEU A 184 -8.60 -9.60 24.62
N ALA A 185 -7.72 -9.51 23.59
CA ALA A 185 -6.56 -8.64 23.63
C ALA A 185 -6.94 -7.17 23.76
N TYR A 186 -7.94 -6.71 23.01
CA TYR A 186 -8.46 -5.35 23.12
C TYR A 186 -9.08 -5.07 24.49
N ILE A 187 -9.86 -6.01 25.05
CA ILE A 187 -10.45 -5.86 26.39
C ILE A 187 -9.37 -5.71 27.46
N ALA A 188 -8.25 -6.41 27.33
CA ALA A 188 -7.08 -6.31 28.20
C ALA A 188 -6.24 -5.03 27.98
N GLU A 189 -6.45 -4.29 26.91
CA GLU A 189 -5.68 -3.09 26.57
C GLU A 189 -5.89 -1.97 27.59
N PRO A 190 -4.85 -1.52 28.31
CA PRO A 190 -5.00 -0.46 29.31
C PRO A 190 -5.39 0.90 28.73
N SER A 191 -4.98 1.15 27.46
CA SER A 191 -5.18 2.43 26.78
C SER A 191 -6.46 2.50 25.94
N LYS A 192 -7.38 1.50 26.09
CA LYS A 192 -8.65 1.50 25.35
C LYS A 192 -9.54 2.69 25.72
N ASP A 193 -10.16 3.29 24.72
CA ASP A 193 -11.10 4.40 24.87
C ASP A 193 -12.52 3.96 24.56
N ILE A 194 -13.27 3.65 25.62
CA ILE A 194 -14.63 3.13 25.51
C ILE A 194 -15.60 4.17 24.93
N SER A 195 -15.41 5.43 25.26
CA SER A 195 -16.25 6.52 24.72
C SER A 195 -16.08 6.63 23.22
N ARG A 196 -14.84 6.54 22.74
CA ARG A 196 -14.49 6.53 21.31
C ARG A 196 -15.01 5.27 20.62
N LEU A 197 -14.85 4.10 21.24
CA LEU A 197 -15.40 2.84 20.71
C LEU A 197 -16.92 2.95 20.49
N LEU A 198 -17.68 3.45 21.45
CA LEU A 198 -19.13 3.59 21.34
C LEU A 198 -19.53 4.64 20.29
N CYS A 199 -18.77 5.72 20.16
CA CYS A 199 -18.96 6.71 19.11
C CYS A 199 -18.79 6.06 17.71
N TYR A 200 -17.67 5.36 17.49
CA TYR A 200 -17.42 4.68 16.21
C TYR A 200 -18.41 3.56 15.94
N ALA A 201 -18.86 2.83 16.98
CA ALA A 201 -19.86 1.78 16.85
C ALA A 201 -21.20 2.29 16.31
N LYS A 202 -21.61 3.51 16.71
CA LYS A 202 -22.79 4.18 16.16
C LYS A 202 -22.61 4.52 14.67
N GLU A 203 -21.52 5.19 14.33
CA GLU A 203 -21.21 5.57 12.93
C GLU A 203 -21.06 4.34 12.02
N ARG A 204 -20.48 3.26 12.53
CA ARG A 204 -20.30 1.99 11.81
C ARG A 204 -21.55 1.10 11.80
N LYS A 205 -22.61 1.47 12.56
CA LYS A 205 -23.87 0.72 12.71
C LYS A 205 -23.65 -0.68 13.31
N VAL A 206 -22.76 -0.78 14.31
CA VAL A 206 -22.42 -2.03 15.03
C VAL A 206 -22.57 -1.92 16.53
N LEU A 207 -23.29 -0.90 17.03
CA LEU A 207 -23.39 -0.63 18.46
C LEU A 207 -23.88 -1.85 19.25
N SER A 208 -24.92 -2.54 18.77
CA SER A 208 -25.47 -3.75 19.44
C SER A 208 -24.42 -4.86 19.51
N LYS A 209 -23.63 -5.06 18.44
CA LYS A 209 -22.55 -6.07 18.43
C LYS A 209 -21.47 -5.71 19.46
N VAL A 210 -21.06 -4.44 19.53
CA VAL A 210 -20.08 -3.96 20.51
C VAL A 210 -20.60 -4.18 21.94
N GLN A 211 -21.84 -3.79 22.22
CA GLN A 211 -22.45 -3.99 23.54
C GLN A 211 -22.52 -5.47 23.92
N ASN A 212 -22.92 -6.36 23.01
CA ASN A 212 -23.06 -7.78 23.27
C ASN A 212 -21.72 -8.53 23.38
N ARG A 213 -20.71 -8.12 22.64
CA ARG A 213 -19.43 -8.85 22.57
C ARG A 213 -18.34 -8.27 23.48
N ILE A 214 -18.34 -6.96 23.70
CA ILE A 214 -17.33 -6.24 24.49
C ILE A 214 -17.95 -5.68 25.76
N GLY A 215 -19.18 -5.14 25.70
CA GLY A 215 -19.82 -4.44 26.81
C GLY A 215 -20.03 -5.27 28.05
N VAL A 216 -20.06 -6.59 27.96
CA VAL A 216 -20.14 -7.52 29.12
C VAL A 216 -18.84 -7.48 29.95
N TRP A 217 -17.74 -6.97 29.40
CA TRP A 217 -16.41 -6.92 30.02
C TRP A 217 -15.97 -5.49 30.39
N LEU A 218 -16.83 -4.50 30.16
CA LEU A 218 -16.61 -3.09 30.45
C LEU A 218 -17.40 -2.65 31.69
#